data_6fec6ece3ba4848d480896c1a58f8c09
#
_entry.id   6fec6ece3ba4848d480896c1a58f8c09
#
_cell.length_a   1.000
_cell.length_b   1.000
_cell.length_c   1.000
_cell.angle_alpha   90.00
_cell.angle_beta   90.00
_cell.angle_gamma   90.00
#
_symmetry.space_group_name_H-M   'P 1'
#
loop_
_entity.id
_entity.type
_entity.pdbx_description
1 polymer ?
#
loop_
_entity_poly.entity_id
_entity_poly.type
_entity_poly.pdbx_seq_one_letter_code
_entity_poly.pdbx_strand_id
1 'polypeptide(L)'
;EPKSKVSQQEFLKHNGFSVVPYIYIEAGTSEEMIRNAVATMDPKHFAYPVDGLIMEYEDIAYGKSLGATGHHENRLIAFKWEDELHDTKFLGVELATTRTGMVSITGILEPVVIDGTEVSRAYLHNLDNFEKYEFGIGDTVKVYKANMIIPQIAENVTKSGTYTLPRKCPCCGEPLTVKITSGGTRQLYCENAHCAAKLVQKFAHFCEKTRMNIEGLSATTLEKFISNGWIRSFGDLYELEEHREAIINTEGFGVKSYERLQAAIEKSRHCTLAKFIAGLGIPMVGRHAGRDLDRYFNGSWVAFERAIQDGFDFTQLP
;
A
#
# COMPACT_ATOMS: atom_id res chain seq x y z
N GLU A 1 -0.26 -31.62 -22.90
CA GLU A 1 0.11 -30.69 -21.80
C GLU A 1 0.78 -31.49 -20.68
N PRO A 2 1.83 -30.94 -20.03
CA PRO A 2 2.46 -31.59 -18.89
C PRO A 2 1.46 -31.81 -17.75
N LYS A 3 1.44 -33.01 -17.16
CA LYS A 3 0.52 -33.36 -16.08
C LYS A 3 1.09 -33.10 -14.68
N SER A 4 2.40 -32.89 -14.61
CA SER A 4 3.12 -32.67 -13.36
C SER A 4 3.95 -31.39 -13.39
N LYS A 5 4.27 -30.87 -12.23
CA LYS A 5 5.06 -29.62 -12.08
C LYS A 5 6.50 -29.82 -12.55
N VAL A 6 7.12 -30.94 -12.22
CA VAL A 6 8.46 -31.30 -12.73
C VAL A 6 8.45 -31.36 -14.26
N SER A 7 7.47 -32.01 -14.86
CA SER A 7 7.39 -32.08 -16.32
C SER A 7 7.14 -30.71 -16.98
N GLN A 8 6.46 -29.76 -16.30
CA GLN A 8 6.36 -28.39 -16.78
C GLN A 8 7.72 -27.67 -16.75
N GLN A 9 8.48 -27.82 -15.67
CA GLN A 9 9.81 -27.20 -15.53
C GLN A 9 10.78 -27.76 -16.59
N GLU A 10 10.78 -29.09 -16.79
CA GLU A 10 11.62 -29.72 -17.80
C GLU A 10 11.22 -29.32 -19.24
N PHE A 11 9.93 -29.16 -19.52
CA PHE A 11 9.45 -28.63 -20.79
C PHE A 11 9.95 -27.22 -21.05
N LEU A 12 9.87 -26.33 -20.07
CA LEU A 12 10.37 -24.96 -20.18
C LEU A 12 11.87 -24.94 -20.41
N LYS A 13 12.62 -25.71 -19.64
CA LYS A 13 14.08 -25.83 -19.76
C LYS A 13 14.50 -26.37 -21.15
N HIS A 14 13.81 -27.39 -21.66
CA HIS A 14 14.05 -27.95 -22.99
C HIS A 14 13.79 -26.90 -24.11
N ASN A 15 12.87 -25.98 -23.90
CA ASN A 15 12.56 -24.90 -24.84
C ASN A 15 13.40 -23.62 -24.60
N GLY A 16 14.50 -23.71 -23.85
CA GLY A 16 15.47 -22.60 -23.67
C GLY A 16 15.09 -21.54 -22.64
N PHE A 17 14.06 -21.77 -21.82
CA PHE A 17 13.72 -20.89 -20.72
C PHE A 17 14.58 -21.18 -19.48
N SER A 18 14.98 -20.13 -18.77
CA SER A 18 15.53 -20.27 -17.42
C SER A 18 14.40 -20.63 -16.46
N VAL A 19 14.57 -21.71 -15.71
CA VAL A 19 13.61 -22.17 -14.70
C VAL A 19 14.18 -21.91 -13.31
N VAL A 20 13.28 -21.70 -12.34
CA VAL A 20 13.68 -21.56 -10.94
C VAL A 20 14.23 -22.90 -10.43
N PRO A 21 15.26 -22.89 -9.57
CA PRO A 21 15.71 -24.09 -8.90
C PRO A 21 14.58 -24.72 -8.09
N TYR A 22 14.46 -26.04 -8.12
CA TYR A 22 13.44 -26.77 -7.36
C TYR A 22 14.01 -28.07 -6.80
N ILE A 23 13.37 -28.59 -5.78
CA ILE A 23 13.62 -29.88 -5.18
C ILE A 23 12.32 -30.68 -5.26
N TYR A 24 12.38 -31.89 -5.75
CA TYR A 24 11.27 -32.83 -5.70
C TYR A 24 11.31 -33.60 -4.37
N ILE A 25 10.19 -33.61 -3.65
CA ILE A 25 10.03 -34.28 -2.36
C ILE A 25 8.95 -35.37 -2.54
N GLU A 26 9.33 -36.62 -2.32
CA GLU A 26 8.42 -37.76 -2.43
C GLU A 26 7.39 -37.77 -1.28
N ALA A 27 6.21 -38.29 -1.56
CA ALA A 27 5.19 -38.49 -0.53
C ALA A 27 5.71 -39.47 0.54
N GLY A 28 5.48 -39.10 1.83
CA GLY A 28 5.96 -39.89 2.95
C GLY A 28 7.38 -39.53 3.44
N THR A 29 8.04 -38.56 2.80
CA THR A 29 9.32 -38.01 3.30
C THR A 29 9.14 -37.46 4.72
N SER A 30 10.05 -37.81 5.63
CA SER A 30 9.99 -37.32 7.01
C SER A 30 10.19 -35.81 7.10
N GLU A 31 9.64 -35.19 8.14
CA GLU A 31 9.80 -33.77 8.41
C GLU A 31 11.27 -33.34 8.48
N GLU A 32 12.12 -34.15 9.09
CA GLU A 32 13.56 -33.89 9.19
C GLU A 32 14.23 -33.84 7.80
N MET A 33 13.88 -34.76 6.91
CA MET A 33 14.41 -34.77 5.55
C MET A 33 13.92 -33.57 4.75
N ILE A 34 12.67 -33.13 4.95
CA ILE A 34 12.12 -31.92 4.33
C ILE A 34 12.88 -30.68 4.82
N ARG A 35 13.10 -30.57 6.14
CA ARG A 35 13.88 -29.45 6.72
C ARG A 35 15.31 -29.41 6.16
N ASN A 36 15.96 -30.56 6.05
CA ASN A 36 17.29 -30.65 5.47
C ASN A 36 17.31 -30.24 3.99
N ALA A 37 16.33 -30.67 3.20
CA ALA A 37 16.20 -30.27 1.81
C ALA A 37 15.98 -28.75 1.66
N VAL A 38 15.10 -28.17 2.47
CA VAL A 38 14.86 -26.70 2.49
C VAL A 38 16.12 -25.95 2.91
N ALA A 39 16.90 -26.46 3.87
CA ALA A 39 18.16 -25.85 4.31
C ALA A 39 19.23 -25.78 3.19
N THR A 40 19.17 -26.66 2.18
CA THR A 40 20.08 -26.58 1.01
C THR A 40 19.72 -25.44 0.06
N MET A 41 18.52 -24.89 0.17
CA MET A 41 18.01 -23.77 -0.63
C MET A 41 18.30 -22.43 0.04
N ASP A 42 19.55 -22.18 0.43
CA ASP A 42 19.96 -20.92 1.07
C ASP A 42 19.77 -19.74 0.11
N PRO A 43 19.00 -18.68 0.50
CA PRO A 43 18.75 -17.51 -0.33
C PRO A 43 20.02 -16.79 -0.78
N LYS A 44 21.12 -16.90 -0.03
CA LYS A 44 22.41 -16.29 -0.35
C LYS A 44 23.11 -16.94 -1.57
N HIS A 45 22.69 -18.13 -1.96
CA HIS A 45 23.26 -18.87 -3.09
C HIS A 45 22.49 -18.71 -4.41
N PHE A 46 21.37 -17.99 -4.41
CA PHE A 46 20.62 -17.71 -5.65
C PHE A 46 21.27 -16.56 -6.43
N ALA A 47 21.23 -16.65 -7.76
CA ALA A 47 21.75 -15.60 -8.65
C ALA A 47 20.89 -14.31 -8.64
N TYR A 48 19.75 -14.33 -7.99
CA TYR A 48 18.78 -13.23 -7.88
C TYR A 48 18.15 -13.24 -6.47
N PRO A 49 17.63 -12.09 -5.99
CA PRO A 49 16.98 -12.01 -4.70
C PRO A 49 15.74 -12.92 -4.64
N VAL A 50 15.59 -13.68 -3.55
CA VAL A 50 14.45 -14.55 -3.27
C VAL A 50 13.97 -14.30 -1.84
N ASP A 51 12.65 -14.16 -1.65
CA ASP A 51 12.03 -13.87 -0.36
C ASP A 51 11.38 -15.09 0.31
N GLY A 52 11.43 -16.24 -0.38
CA GLY A 52 10.89 -17.51 0.13
C GLY A 52 10.85 -18.61 -0.91
N LEU A 53 10.38 -19.76 -0.48
CA LEU A 53 10.13 -20.93 -1.32
C LEU A 53 8.61 -21.15 -1.44
N ILE A 54 8.18 -21.66 -2.57
CA ILE A 54 6.80 -22.12 -2.75
C ILE A 54 6.82 -23.65 -2.77
N MET A 55 6.09 -24.25 -1.85
CA MET A 55 5.81 -25.68 -1.84
C MET A 55 4.48 -25.90 -2.55
N GLU A 56 4.46 -26.78 -3.55
CA GLU A 56 3.24 -27.08 -4.30
C GLU A 56 3.13 -28.57 -4.61
N TYR A 57 1.91 -29.05 -4.85
CA TYR A 57 1.68 -30.42 -5.24
C TYR A 57 2.20 -30.68 -6.65
N GLU A 58 2.86 -31.84 -6.82
CA GLU A 58 3.40 -32.30 -8.10
C GLU A 58 2.30 -32.56 -9.13
N ASP A 59 1.21 -33.21 -8.74
CA ASP A 59 0.05 -33.46 -9.61
C ASP A 59 -0.77 -32.16 -9.78
N ILE A 60 -0.80 -31.66 -11.02
CA ILE A 60 -1.48 -30.42 -11.39
C ILE A 60 -3.00 -30.53 -11.24
N ALA A 61 -3.58 -31.71 -11.59
CA ALA A 61 -5.01 -31.90 -11.52
C ALA A 61 -5.47 -31.97 -10.06
N TYR A 62 -4.74 -32.71 -9.22
CA TYR A 62 -4.97 -32.72 -7.77
C TYR A 62 -4.85 -31.32 -7.17
N GLY A 63 -3.76 -30.60 -7.48
CA GLY A 63 -3.58 -29.23 -7.00
C GLY A 63 -4.76 -28.32 -7.34
N LYS A 64 -5.24 -28.36 -8.59
CA LYS A 64 -6.41 -27.59 -9.02
C LYS A 64 -7.70 -27.99 -8.30
N SER A 65 -7.87 -29.28 -7.95
CA SER A 65 -9.06 -29.77 -7.25
C SER A 65 -9.22 -29.21 -5.83
N LEU A 66 -8.12 -28.72 -5.22
CA LEU A 66 -8.15 -28.09 -3.89
C LEU A 66 -8.79 -26.71 -3.88
N GLY A 67 -9.06 -26.14 -5.07
CA GLY A 67 -9.68 -24.84 -5.21
C GLY A 67 -8.78 -23.67 -4.80
N ALA A 68 -9.41 -22.51 -4.59
CA ALA A 68 -8.74 -21.28 -4.19
C ALA A 68 -9.63 -20.48 -3.23
N THR A 69 -9.01 -19.71 -2.36
CA THR A 69 -9.66 -18.61 -1.64
C THR A 69 -9.79 -17.40 -2.56
N GLY A 70 -10.39 -16.30 -2.10
CA GLY A 70 -10.50 -15.08 -2.92
C GLY A 70 -9.17 -14.50 -3.43
N HIS A 71 -8.03 -14.91 -2.85
CA HIS A 71 -6.71 -14.36 -3.15
C HIS A 71 -5.60 -15.40 -3.32
N HIS A 72 -5.78 -16.64 -2.87
CA HIS A 72 -4.73 -17.67 -2.87
C HIS A 72 -5.26 -19.01 -3.34
N GLU A 73 -4.44 -19.73 -4.11
CA GLU A 73 -4.69 -21.11 -4.47
C GLU A 73 -4.29 -22.05 -3.31
N ASN A 74 -5.19 -22.97 -2.92
CA ASN A 74 -4.96 -23.87 -1.78
C ASN A 74 -3.86 -24.92 -2.04
N ARG A 75 -3.39 -25.04 -3.28
CA ARG A 75 -2.30 -25.95 -3.68
C ARG A 75 -0.91 -25.43 -3.33
N LEU A 76 -0.79 -24.17 -2.88
CA LEU A 76 0.48 -23.48 -2.67
C LEU A 76 0.67 -23.17 -1.19
N ILE A 77 1.84 -23.46 -0.65
CA ILE A 77 2.26 -23.02 0.68
C ILE A 77 3.59 -22.30 0.55
N ALA A 78 3.64 -21.07 1.05
CA ALA A 78 4.86 -20.29 1.11
C ALA A 78 5.66 -20.65 2.36
N PHE A 79 6.94 -20.93 2.20
CA PHE A 79 7.93 -21.02 3.25
C PHE A 79 8.82 -19.79 3.16
N LYS A 80 8.98 -19.08 4.27
CA LYS A 80 9.86 -17.91 4.37
C LYS A 80 10.97 -18.20 5.37
N TRP A 81 12.19 -17.77 5.04
CA TRP A 81 13.29 -17.79 5.99
C TRP A 81 13.07 -16.75 7.09
N GLU A 82 13.75 -16.92 8.19
CA GLU A 82 13.77 -15.90 9.24
C GLU A 82 14.50 -14.66 8.72
N ASP A 83 13.92 -13.51 8.98
CA ASP A 83 14.53 -12.23 8.62
C ASP A 83 15.79 -11.99 9.47
N GLU A 84 16.85 -11.48 8.85
CA GLU A 84 18.06 -11.06 9.57
C GLU A 84 17.77 -9.76 10.32
N LEU A 85 17.99 -9.78 11.64
CA LEU A 85 17.74 -8.65 12.53
C LEU A 85 18.98 -7.78 12.68
N HIS A 86 18.83 -6.47 12.53
CA HIS A 86 19.88 -5.48 12.64
C HIS A 86 19.61 -4.55 13.82
N ASP A 87 20.64 -4.28 14.63
CA ASP A 87 20.54 -3.35 15.75
C ASP A 87 20.68 -1.89 15.27
N THR A 88 19.81 -1.02 15.77
CA THR A 88 19.90 0.42 15.55
C THR A 88 19.32 1.18 16.74
N LYS A 89 19.37 2.52 16.73
CA LYS A 89 18.83 3.37 17.78
C LYS A 89 17.51 4.01 17.39
N PHE A 90 16.55 3.99 18.31
CA PHE A 90 15.31 4.74 18.17
C PHE A 90 15.53 6.21 18.48
N LEU A 91 15.16 7.11 17.57
CA LEU A 91 15.37 8.55 17.67
C LEU A 91 14.07 9.33 17.91
N GLY A 92 12.91 8.70 17.67
CA GLY A 92 11.61 9.35 17.82
C GLY A 92 10.56 8.84 16.85
N VAL A 93 9.48 9.60 16.67
CA VAL A 93 8.43 9.27 15.70
C VAL A 93 8.13 10.44 14.78
N GLU A 94 7.74 10.11 13.57
CA GLU A 94 7.07 10.99 12.62
C GLU A 94 5.60 10.57 12.51
N LEU A 95 4.70 11.54 12.64
CA LEU A 95 3.27 11.35 12.47
C LEU A 95 2.83 11.94 11.14
N ALA A 96 1.97 11.23 10.40
CA ALA A 96 1.39 11.74 9.17
C ALA A 96 -0.11 11.46 9.11
N THR A 97 -0.92 12.50 8.82
CA THR A 97 -2.37 12.39 8.72
C THR A 97 -2.77 11.92 7.33
N THR A 98 -3.48 10.81 7.26
CA THR A 98 -3.98 10.24 6.00
C THR A 98 -5.27 10.91 5.54
N ARG A 99 -5.72 10.59 4.34
CA ARG A 99 -6.98 11.05 3.73
C ARG A 99 -8.22 10.83 4.61
N THR A 100 -8.27 9.72 5.33
CA THR A 100 -9.40 9.38 6.21
C THR A 100 -9.29 10.00 7.60
N GLY A 101 -8.21 10.73 7.88
CA GLY A 101 -7.89 11.28 9.19
C GLY A 101 -7.13 10.33 10.11
N MET A 102 -6.94 9.06 9.74
CA MET A 102 -6.06 8.18 10.47
C MET A 102 -4.64 8.76 10.47
N VAL A 103 -3.96 8.68 11.61
CA VAL A 103 -2.59 9.17 11.76
C VAL A 103 -1.65 7.98 11.80
N SER A 104 -0.79 7.86 10.79
CA SER A 104 0.26 6.85 10.75
C SER A 104 1.39 7.22 11.70
N ILE A 105 1.96 6.21 12.33
CA ILE A 105 3.10 6.34 13.26
C ILE A 105 4.29 5.67 12.59
N THR A 106 5.35 6.44 12.33
CA THR A 106 6.60 5.95 11.75
C THR A 106 7.73 6.20 12.74
N GLY A 107 8.43 5.15 13.14
CA GLY A 107 9.64 5.26 13.98
C GLY A 107 10.79 5.84 13.16
N ILE A 108 11.49 6.80 13.74
CA ILE A 108 12.73 7.37 13.21
C ILE A 108 13.89 6.67 13.89
N LEU A 109 14.83 6.20 13.10
CA LEU A 109 15.95 5.37 13.51
C LEU A 109 17.28 6.01 13.13
N GLU A 110 18.32 5.68 13.87
CA GLU A 110 19.68 5.90 13.38
C GLU A 110 19.88 5.08 12.10
N PRO A 111 20.47 5.67 11.02
CA PRO A 111 20.60 4.96 9.76
C PRO A 111 21.36 3.64 9.91
N VAL A 112 20.82 2.56 9.40
CA VAL A 112 21.41 1.22 9.36
C VAL A 112 21.28 0.63 7.97
N VAL A 113 22.32 -0.06 7.49
CA VAL A 113 22.30 -0.71 6.18
C VAL A 113 21.74 -2.12 6.30
N ILE A 114 20.66 -2.40 5.58
CA ILE A 114 20.01 -3.71 5.48
C ILE A 114 19.89 -4.08 4.01
N ASP A 115 20.46 -5.20 3.59
CA ASP A 115 20.49 -5.66 2.19
C ASP A 115 20.94 -4.56 1.20
N GLY A 116 22.03 -3.86 1.55
CA GLY A 116 22.61 -2.82 0.71
C GLY A 116 21.80 -1.51 0.62
N THR A 117 20.73 -1.37 1.40
CA THR A 117 19.89 -0.16 1.45
C THR A 117 19.94 0.47 2.84
N GLU A 118 20.14 1.78 2.90
CA GLU A 118 20.07 2.52 4.16
C GLU A 118 18.61 2.64 4.64
N VAL A 119 18.36 2.23 5.87
CA VAL A 119 17.07 2.28 6.56
C VAL A 119 17.18 3.24 7.74
N SER A 120 16.35 4.27 7.75
CA SER A 120 16.23 5.26 8.85
C SER A 120 14.80 5.46 9.33
N ARG A 121 13.84 4.72 8.79
CA ARG A 121 12.42 4.77 9.14
C ARG A 121 11.82 3.38 9.15
N ALA A 122 10.96 3.10 10.14
CA ALA A 122 10.18 1.86 10.21
C ALA A 122 8.74 2.14 10.58
N TYR A 123 7.79 1.52 9.88
CA TYR A 123 6.36 1.71 10.12
C TYR A 123 5.91 0.96 11.39
N LEU A 124 5.19 1.64 12.30
CA LEU A 124 4.75 1.08 13.58
C LEU A 124 3.29 0.59 13.59
N HIS A 125 2.61 0.65 12.45
CA HIS A 125 1.26 0.17 12.18
C HIS A 125 0.14 0.84 12.99
N ASN A 126 0.15 0.76 14.31
CA ASN A 126 -0.93 1.22 15.18
C ASN A 126 -0.42 1.64 16.57
N LEU A 127 -1.32 2.18 17.38
CA LEU A 127 -1.01 2.63 18.73
C LEU A 127 -0.63 1.47 19.67
N ASP A 128 -1.27 0.30 19.49
CA ASP A 128 -0.98 -0.87 20.32
C ASP A 128 0.44 -1.36 20.13
N ASN A 129 0.92 -1.40 18.87
CA ASN A 129 2.30 -1.75 18.58
C ASN A 129 3.28 -0.73 19.16
N PHE A 130 2.98 0.57 19.02
CA PHE A 130 3.82 1.61 19.60
C PHE A 130 3.94 1.43 21.13
N GLU A 131 2.84 1.24 21.84
CA GLU A 131 2.82 1.08 23.30
C GLU A 131 3.52 -0.21 23.75
N LYS A 132 3.35 -1.31 23.00
CA LYS A 132 4.00 -2.60 23.26
C LYS A 132 5.52 -2.52 23.28
N TYR A 133 6.10 -1.67 22.45
CA TYR A 133 7.55 -1.54 22.33
C TYR A 133 8.19 -0.70 23.47
N GLU A 134 7.43 0.06 24.24
CA GLU A 134 7.92 0.85 25.38
C GLU A 134 9.15 1.70 25.03
N PHE A 135 9.05 2.49 23.96
CA PHE A 135 10.18 3.25 23.41
C PHE A 135 10.71 4.33 24.35
N GLY A 136 12.02 4.61 24.25
CA GLY A 136 12.69 5.80 24.69
C GLY A 136 13.76 6.22 23.69
N ILE A 137 14.07 7.53 23.62
CA ILE A 137 15.12 8.03 22.73
C ILE A 137 16.46 7.41 23.08
N GLY A 138 17.16 6.84 22.09
CA GLY A 138 18.42 6.14 22.26
C GLY A 138 18.29 4.65 22.59
N ASP A 139 17.06 4.13 22.73
CA ASP A 139 16.84 2.69 22.90
C ASP A 139 17.41 1.90 21.72
N THR A 140 17.98 0.75 22.02
CA THR A 140 18.41 -0.22 20.99
C THR A 140 17.18 -1.00 20.53
N VAL A 141 16.93 -0.94 19.23
CA VAL A 141 15.84 -1.67 18.58
C VAL A 141 16.39 -2.61 17.51
N LYS A 142 15.74 -3.75 17.31
CA LYS A 142 16.04 -4.68 16.22
C LYS A 142 15.08 -4.43 15.07
N VAL A 143 15.65 -4.26 13.88
CA VAL A 143 14.91 -3.95 12.66
C VAL A 143 15.21 -4.96 11.55
N TYR A 144 14.24 -5.16 10.66
CA TYR A 144 14.36 -6.02 9.49
C TYR A 144 13.53 -5.45 8.33
N LYS A 145 13.68 -6.00 7.14
CA LYS A 145 12.82 -5.66 5.98
C LYS A 145 11.82 -6.77 5.72
N ALA A 146 10.57 -6.59 6.12
CA ALA A 146 9.50 -7.51 5.73
C ALA A 146 9.38 -7.58 4.21
N ASN A 147 9.37 -8.81 3.67
CA ASN A 147 9.36 -9.10 2.24
C ASN A 147 10.50 -8.40 1.48
N MET A 148 11.67 -8.22 2.11
CA MET A 148 12.88 -7.56 1.57
C MET A 148 12.69 -6.07 1.20
N ILE A 149 11.55 -5.46 1.52
CA ILE A 149 11.17 -4.12 1.07
C ILE A 149 10.80 -3.19 2.23
N ILE A 150 9.94 -3.64 3.14
CA ILE A 150 9.30 -2.76 4.14
C ILE A 150 10.01 -2.84 5.49
N PRO A 151 10.71 -1.77 5.94
CA PRO A 151 11.35 -1.76 7.25
C PRO A 151 10.32 -1.86 8.39
N GLN A 152 10.59 -2.77 9.31
CA GLN A 152 9.79 -2.99 10.52
C GLN A 152 10.68 -3.14 11.74
N ILE A 153 10.14 -2.78 12.92
CA ILE A 153 10.78 -3.06 14.21
C ILE A 153 10.29 -4.42 14.68
N ALA A 154 11.22 -5.34 14.93
CA ALA A 154 10.93 -6.63 15.50
C ALA A 154 10.75 -6.54 17.02
N GLU A 155 11.66 -5.84 17.70
CA GLU A 155 11.64 -5.64 19.14
C GLU A 155 12.39 -4.37 19.58
N ASN A 156 12.03 -3.81 20.72
CA ASN A 156 12.85 -2.88 21.47
C ASN A 156 13.59 -3.66 22.57
N VAL A 157 14.90 -3.73 22.47
CA VAL A 157 15.74 -4.48 23.41
C VAL A 157 15.84 -3.76 24.75
N THR A 158 15.94 -2.42 24.73
CA THR A 158 16.17 -1.60 25.93
C THR A 158 14.90 -1.37 26.73
N LYS A 159 13.78 -1.07 26.07
CA LYS A 159 12.45 -0.82 26.68
C LYS A 159 12.47 0.19 27.81
N SER A 160 13.07 1.36 27.58
CA SER A 160 13.16 2.39 28.63
C SER A 160 11.81 3.07 28.96
N GLY A 161 10.83 3.02 28.06
CA GLY A 161 9.47 3.53 28.27
C GLY A 161 9.35 5.04 28.47
N THR A 162 10.38 5.80 28.12
CA THR A 162 10.47 7.23 28.42
C THR A 162 9.89 8.13 27.32
N TYR A 163 9.62 7.59 26.12
CA TYR A 163 9.13 8.39 25.00
C TYR A 163 7.61 8.58 25.05
N THR A 164 7.19 9.82 25.02
CA THR A 164 5.77 10.17 24.98
C THR A 164 5.34 10.49 23.55
N LEU A 165 4.37 9.74 23.04
CA LEU A 165 3.82 9.95 21.71
C LEU A 165 3.06 11.28 21.62
N PRO A 166 3.34 12.15 20.64
CA PRO A 166 2.58 13.37 20.43
C PRO A 166 1.09 13.08 20.23
N ARG A 167 0.23 13.88 20.89
CA ARG A 167 -1.24 13.72 20.85
C ARG A 167 -1.93 14.85 20.07
N LYS A 168 -1.18 15.56 19.24
CA LYS A 168 -1.72 16.62 18.37
C LYS A 168 -1.47 16.24 16.90
N CYS A 169 -2.43 16.60 16.06
CA CYS A 169 -2.30 16.43 14.61
C CYS A 169 -1.10 17.20 14.08
N PRO A 170 -0.18 16.57 13.34
CA PRO A 170 1.02 17.24 12.84
C PRO A 170 0.72 18.36 11.83
N CYS A 171 -0.48 18.33 11.22
CA CYS A 171 -0.87 19.31 10.22
C CYS A 171 -1.69 20.48 10.80
N CYS A 172 -2.76 20.19 11.55
CA CYS A 172 -3.67 21.22 12.02
C CYS A 172 -3.56 21.55 13.52
N GLY A 173 -2.73 20.83 14.27
CA GLY A 173 -2.52 21.05 15.71
C GLY A 173 -3.65 20.58 16.63
N GLU A 174 -4.81 20.18 16.09
CA GLU A 174 -5.93 19.70 16.88
C GLU A 174 -5.61 18.41 17.64
N PRO A 175 -6.21 18.18 18.81
CA PRO A 175 -6.03 16.93 19.55
C PRO A 175 -6.40 15.71 18.72
N LEU A 176 -5.59 14.66 18.84
CA LEU A 176 -5.87 13.36 18.21
C LEU A 176 -6.78 12.54 19.11
N THR A 177 -7.73 11.83 18.50
CA THR A 177 -8.60 10.85 19.16
C THR A 177 -8.11 9.44 18.92
N VAL A 178 -8.46 8.52 19.82
CA VAL A 178 -8.18 7.09 19.65
C VAL A 178 -9.47 6.40 19.19
N LYS A 179 -9.42 5.66 18.09
CA LYS A 179 -10.52 4.81 17.63
C LYS A 179 -10.09 3.35 17.59
N ILE A 180 -11.04 2.45 17.86
CA ILE A 180 -10.85 1.02 17.70
C ILE A 180 -11.32 0.64 16.29
N THR A 181 -10.46 0.00 15.52
CA THR A 181 -10.80 -0.52 14.19
C THR A 181 -11.68 -1.77 14.29
N SER A 182 -12.29 -2.18 13.18
CA SER A 182 -13.04 -3.45 13.10
C SER A 182 -12.22 -4.68 13.49
N GLY A 183 -10.89 -4.62 13.34
CA GLY A 183 -9.94 -5.64 13.77
C GLY A 183 -9.53 -5.55 15.24
N GLY A 184 -10.13 -4.65 16.04
CA GLY A 184 -9.87 -4.51 17.48
C GLY A 184 -8.61 -3.71 17.84
N THR A 185 -7.87 -3.15 16.87
CA THR A 185 -6.65 -2.38 17.11
C THR A 185 -6.95 -0.89 17.32
N ARG A 186 -6.18 -0.24 18.21
CA ARG A 186 -6.30 1.19 18.49
C ARG A 186 -5.48 2.00 17.49
N GLN A 187 -6.11 3.03 16.91
CA GLN A 187 -5.50 3.95 15.96
C GLN A 187 -5.73 5.39 16.36
N LEU A 188 -4.77 6.27 16.02
CA LEU A 188 -4.91 7.71 16.19
C LEU A 188 -5.65 8.33 15.01
N TYR A 189 -6.55 9.29 15.31
CA TYR A 189 -7.32 10.02 14.29
C TYR A 189 -7.33 11.52 14.54
N CYS A 190 -7.21 12.30 13.47
CA CYS A 190 -7.53 13.69 13.42
C CYS A 190 -9.01 13.87 13.04
N GLU A 191 -9.84 14.36 13.93
CA GLU A 191 -11.29 14.56 13.69
C GLU A 191 -11.60 15.86 12.92
N ASN A 192 -10.67 16.79 12.83
CA ASN A 192 -10.89 18.07 12.16
C ASN A 192 -11.26 17.83 10.68
N ALA A 193 -12.51 18.15 10.31
CA ALA A 193 -13.00 18.03 8.94
C ALA A 193 -12.24 18.94 7.94
N HIS A 194 -11.69 20.04 8.43
CA HIS A 194 -10.96 21.04 7.64
C HIS A 194 -9.44 20.88 7.70
N CYS A 195 -8.94 19.74 8.18
CA CYS A 195 -7.50 19.48 8.20
C CYS A 195 -6.94 19.47 6.77
N ALA A 196 -5.99 20.36 6.48
CA ALA A 196 -5.40 20.51 5.15
C ALA A 196 -4.77 19.21 4.62
N ALA A 197 -4.15 18.39 5.51
CA ALA A 197 -3.60 17.10 5.12
C ALA A 197 -4.67 16.16 4.56
N LYS A 198 -5.87 16.12 5.14
CA LYS A 198 -6.98 15.30 4.61
C LYS A 198 -7.37 15.74 3.20
N LEU A 199 -7.46 17.05 3.00
CA LEU A 199 -7.86 17.59 1.69
C LEU A 199 -6.80 17.32 0.64
N VAL A 200 -5.53 17.59 0.92
CA VAL A 200 -4.40 17.28 0.02
C VAL A 200 -4.41 15.80 -0.37
N GLN A 201 -4.51 14.91 0.61
CA GLN A 201 -4.52 13.47 0.36
C GLN A 201 -5.79 12.99 -0.39
N LYS A 202 -6.93 13.67 -0.20
CA LYS A 202 -8.16 13.41 -0.95
C LYS A 202 -7.96 13.74 -2.44
N PHE A 203 -7.38 14.90 -2.74
CA PHE A 203 -7.05 15.29 -4.09
C PHE A 203 -5.97 14.41 -4.72
N ALA A 204 -4.89 14.11 -4.00
CA ALA A 204 -3.83 13.23 -4.46
C ALA A 204 -4.38 11.85 -4.86
N HIS A 205 -5.26 11.29 -4.02
CA HIS A 205 -5.96 10.04 -4.30
C HIS A 205 -6.83 10.12 -5.58
N PHE A 206 -7.58 11.21 -5.74
CA PHE A 206 -8.40 11.41 -6.95
C PHE A 206 -7.54 11.46 -8.21
N CYS A 207 -6.42 12.16 -8.15
CA CYS A 207 -5.53 12.39 -9.30
C CYS A 207 -4.64 11.20 -9.66
N GLU A 208 -4.56 10.14 -8.83
CA GLU A 208 -3.68 9.00 -9.06
C GLU A 208 -3.84 8.35 -10.45
N LYS A 209 -2.73 7.81 -10.98
CA LYS A 209 -2.67 7.12 -12.28
C LYS A 209 -3.73 6.03 -12.45
N THR A 210 -4.04 5.31 -11.38
CA THR A 210 -5.02 4.21 -11.36
C THR A 210 -6.48 4.70 -11.24
N ARG A 211 -6.71 6.00 -11.12
CA ARG A 211 -8.02 6.68 -10.97
C ARG A 211 -8.21 7.69 -12.09
N MET A 212 -8.29 8.98 -11.77
CA MET A 212 -8.52 10.02 -12.79
C MET A 212 -7.27 10.30 -13.65
N ASN A 213 -6.10 9.86 -13.21
CA ASN A 213 -4.82 10.00 -13.91
C ASN A 213 -4.51 11.44 -14.33
N ILE A 214 -4.62 12.38 -13.39
CA ILE A 214 -4.28 13.78 -13.61
C ILE A 214 -2.82 13.98 -13.22
N GLU A 215 -1.93 13.97 -14.21
CA GLU A 215 -0.51 14.18 -14.04
C GLU A 215 -0.19 15.67 -13.78
N GLY A 216 0.88 15.93 -13.01
CA GLY A 216 1.32 17.31 -12.71
C GLY A 216 0.84 17.85 -11.36
N LEU A 217 0.00 17.12 -10.62
CA LEU A 217 -0.49 17.48 -9.30
C LEU A 217 0.20 16.64 -8.20
N SER A 218 1.45 17.01 -7.86
CA SER A 218 2.11 16.44 -6.68
C SER A 218 1.43 16.91 -5.39
N ALA A 219 1.69 16.23 -4.27
CA ALA A 219 1.19 16.67 -2.95
C ALA A 219 1.55 18.14 -2.67
N THR A 220 2.79 18.54 -2.93
CA THR A 220 3.27 19.92 -2.76
C THR A 220 2.52 20.91 -3.67
N THR A 221 2.22 20.51 -4.89
CA THR A 221 1.43 21.32 -5.84
C THR A 221 0.00 21.50 -5.34
N LEU A 222 -0.62 20.40 -4.89
CA LEU A 222 -1.96 20.42 -4.31
C LEU A 222 -2.03 21.29 -3.05
N GLU A 223 -1.03 21.23 -2.18
CA GLU A 223 -0.92 22.12 -1.02
C GLU A 223 -0.91 23.59 -1.42
N LYS A 224 -0.13 23.97 -2.44
CA LYS A 224 -0.10 25.34 -2.99
C LYS A 224 -1.48 25.74 -3.53
N PHE A 225 -2.15 24.87 -4.28
CA PHE A 225 -3.45 25.17 -4.89
C PHE A 225 -4.56 25.30 -3.85
N ILE A 226 -4.54 24.46 -2.82
CA ILE A 226 -5.47 24.51 -1.70
C ILE A 226 -5.24 25.76 -0.85
N SER A 227 -3.98 26.08 -0.52
CA SER A 227 -3.65 27.25 0.31
C SER A 227 -3.99 28.57 -0.38
N ASN A 228 -3.89 28.63 -1.71
CA ASN A 228 -4.32 29.79 -2.50
C ASN A 228 -5.85 29.83 -2.73
N GLY A 229 -6.59 28.81 -2.27
CA GLY A 229 -8.04 28.73 -2.42
C GLY A 229 -8.52 28.42 -3.83
N TRP A 230 -7.63 27.96 -4.75
CA TRP A 230 -7.98 27.64 -6.13
C TRP A 230 -8.74 26.32 -6.26
N ILE A 231 -8.53 25.39 -5.33
CA ILE A 231 -9.25 24.12 -5.27
C ILE A 231 -9.77 23.84 -3.87
N ARG A 232 -11.07 23.52 -3.75
CA ARG A 232 -11.78 23.14 -2.53
C ARG A 232 -12.61 21.89 -2.73
N SER A 233 -13.06 21.67 -3.98
CA SER A 233 -13.81 20.51 -4.44
C SER A 233 -13.15 19.88 -5.66
N PHE A 234 -13.52 18.64 -6.01
CA PHE A 234 -12.99 18.01 -7.22
C PHE A 234 -13.41 18.75 -8.50
N GLY A 235 -14.56 19.46 -8.49
CA GLY A 235 -15.01 20.27 -9.59
C GLY A 235 -14.02 21.39 -9.94
N ASP A 236 -13.46 22.04 -8.93
CA ASP A 236 -12.54 23.17 -9.11
C ASP A 236 -11.27 22.78 -9.87
N LEU A 237 -10.89 21.49 -9.88
CA LEU A 237 -9.79 21.00 -10.73
C LEU A 237 -10.07 21.24 -12.23
N TYR A 238 -11.33 21.22 -12.62
CA TYR A 238 -11.78 21.39 -14.00
C TYR A 238 -12.06 22.87 -14.37
N GLU A 239 -11.88 23.77 -13.40
CA GLU A 239 -12.06 25.22 -13.52
C GLU A 239 -10.75 26.00 -13.31
N LEU A 240 -9.60 25.31 -13.25
CA LEU A 240 -8.28 25.92 -13.00
C LEU A 240 -7.86 26.94 -14.07
N GLU A 241 -8.54 27.00 -15.20
CA GLU A 241 -8.28 28.02 -16.22
C GLU A 241 -8.52 29.44 -15.71
N GLU A 242 -9.46 29.64 -14.80
CA GLU A 242 -9.72 30.92 -14.12
C GLU A 242 -8.50 31.43 -13.33
N HIS A 243 -7.62 30.53 -12.91
CA HIS A 243 -6.42 30.85 -12.14
C HIS A 243 -5.12 30.75 -12.94
N ARG A 244 -5.21 30.63 -14.27
CA ARG A 244 -4.08 30.38 -15.18
C ARG A 244 -2.88 31.27 -14.93
N GLU A 245 -3.07 32.58 -14.88
CA GLU A 245 -1.97 33.54 -14.70
C GLU A 245 -1.30 33.39 -13.33
N ALA A 246 -2.08 33.21 -12.27
CA ALA A 246 -1.57 33.01 -10.92
C ALA A 246 -0.77 31.68 -10.83
N ILE A 247 -1.26 30.60 -11.45
CA ILE A 247 -0.60 29.30 -11.47
C ILE A 247 0.75 29.37 -12.22
N ILE A 248 0.78 29.99 -13.41
CA ILE A 248 2.01 30.11 -14.21
C ILE A 248 3.11 30.88 -13.47
N ASN A 249 2.73 31.86 -12.66
CA ASN A 249 3.66 32.67 -11.86
C ASN A 249 4.03 32.06 -10.50
N THR A 250 3.47 30.89 -10.16
CA THR A 250 3.81 30.17 -8.93
C THR A 250 5.14 29.47 -9.08
N GLU A 251 5.97 29.51 -8.03
CA GLU A 251 7.26 28.81 -8.00
C GLU A 251 7.10 27.31 -8.32
N GLY A 252 7.90 26.82 -9.27
CA GLY A 252 7.85 25.44 -9.79
C GLY A 252 6.85 25.24 -10.92
N PHE A 253 6.09 26.26 -11.32
CA PHE A 253 5.23 26.28 -12.49
C PHE A 253 5.76 27.24 -13.56
N GLY A 254 5.26 27.09 -14.75
CA GLY A 254 5.46 27.95 -15.90
C GLY A 254 4.46 27.55 -16.98
N VAL A 255 4.46 28.25 -18.09
CA VAL A 255 3.49 28.00 -19.19
C VAL A 255 3.44 26.53 -19.60
N LYS A 256 4.59 25.91 -19.84
CA LYS A 256 4.63 24.49 -20.29
C LYS A 256 4.09 23.51 -19.26
N SER A 257 4.37 23.71 -17.97
CA SER A 257 3.84 22.83 -16.90
C SER A 257 2.34 23.02 -16.72
N TYR A 258 1.85 24.24 -16.84
CA TYR A 258 0.42 24.53 -16.84
C TYR A 258 -0.31 23.85 -18.02
N GLU A 259 0.23 23.99 -19.25
CA GLU A 259 -0.36 23.37 -20.43
C GLU A 259 -0.42 21.84 -20.34
N ARG A 260 0.63 21.20 -19.77
CA ARG A 260 0.61 19.75 -19.50
C ARG A 260 -0.45 19.37 -18.46
N LEU A 261 -0.58 20.15 -17.39
CA LEU A 261 -1.60 19.94 -16.38
C LEU A 261 -3.00 20.06 -16.99
N GLN A 262 -3.24 21.11 -17.77
CA GLN A 262 -4.53 21.34 -18.42
C GLN A 262 -4.89 20.19 -19.39
N ALA A 263 -3.91 19.72 -20.18
CA ALA A 263 -4.10 18.57 -21.06
C ALA A 263 -4.43 17.28 -20.27
N ALA A 264 -3.80 17.08 -19.10
CA ALA A 264 -4.09 15.93 -18.24
C ALA A 264 -5.49 16.02 -17.61
N ILE A 265 -5.92 17.21 -17.19
CA ILE A 265 -7.27 17.47 -16.68
C ILE A 265 -8.30 17.17 -17.76
N GLU A 266 -8.12 17.73 -18.97
CA GLU A 266 -9.06 17.53 -20.08
C GLU A 266 -9.16 16.05 -20.46
N LYS A 267 -8.02 15.35 -20.55
CA LYS A 267 -7.99 13.90 -20.77
C LYS A 267 -8.77 13.13 -19.69
N SER A 268 -8.74 13.57 -18.45
CA SER A 268 -9.42 12.90 -17.34
C SER A 268 -10.95 12.97 -17.41
N ARG A 269 -11.52 13.91 -18.20
CA ARG A 269 -12.97 13.98 -18.44
C ARG A 269 -13.51 12.72 -19.11
N HIS A 270 -12.64 12.00 -19.84
CA HIS A 270 -12.96 10.73 -20.51
C HIS A 270 -12.40 9.55 -19.71
N CYS A 271 -13.01 9.24 -18.57
CA CYS A 271 -12.65 8.10 -17.74
C CYS A 271 -13.78 7.07 -17.68
N THR A 272 -13.49 5.85 -17.21
CA THR A 272 -14.51 4.85 -16.93
C THR A 272 -15.22 5.15 -15.61
N LEU A 273 -16.46 4.71 -15.48
CA LEU A 273 -17.23 4.82 -14.24
C LEU A 273 -16.45 4.18 -13.06
N ALA A 274 -15.80 3.02 -13.29
CA ALA A 274 -14.95 2.36 -12.30
C ALA A 274 -13.84 3.28 -11.75
N LYS A 275 -13.13 3.99 -12.61
CA LYS A 275 -12.05 4.90 -12.23
C LYS A 275 -12.58 6.10 -11.45
N PHE A 276 -13.68 6.69 -11.92
CA PHE A 276 -14.31 7.82 -11.26
C PHE A 276 -14.77 7.48 -9.86
N ILE A 277 -15.54 6.39 -9.69
CA ILE A 277 -16.04 5.92 -8.39
C ILE A 277 -14.86 5.65 -7.44
N ALA A 278 -13.83 4.91 -7.91
CA ALA A 278 -12.63 4.66 -7.11
C ALA A 278 -11.90 5.96 -6.74
N GLY A 279 -11.91 6.97 -7.61
CA GLY A 279 -11.32 8.29 -7.40
C GLY A 279 -12.00 9.11 -6.31
N LEU A 280 -13.32 9.00 -6.18
CA LEU A 280 -14.09 9.70 -5.12
C LEU A 280 -13.62 9.34 -3.71
N GLY A 281 -12.99 8.17 -3.53
CA GLY A 281 -12.43 7.74 -2.26
C GLY A 281 -13.47 7.47 -1.19
N ILE A 282 -14.64 7.00 -1.58
CA ILE A 282 -15.73 6.57 -0.69
C ILE A 282 -15.20 5.42 0.18
N PRO A 283 -15.40 5.47 1.52
CA PRO A 283 -15.00 4.38 2.41
C PRO A 283 -15.54 3.03 1.93
N MET A 284 -14.72 1.99 1.97
CA MET A 284 -15.02 0.63 1.52
C MET A 284 -15.27 0.45 0.02
N VAL A 285 -15.35 1.53 -0.77
CA VAL A 285 -15.55 1.48 -2.22
C VAL A 285 -14.22 1.70 -2.93
N GLY A 286 -13.49 0.61 -3.12
CA GLY A 286 -12.20 0.61 -3.82
C GLY A 286 -12.31 0.27 -5.31
N ARG A 287 -11.18 -0.08 -5.94
CA ARG A 287 -11.12 -0.42 -7.37
C ARG A 287 -11.94 -1.66 -7.74
N HIS A 288 -12.10 -2.64 -6.83
CA HIS A 288 -12.91 -3.83 -7.08
C HIS A 288 -14.38 -3.46 -7.14
N ALA A 289 -14.90 -2.85 -6.08
CA ALA A 289 -16.28 -2.36 -6.06
C ALA A 289 -16.59 -1.39 -7.21
N GLY A 290 -15.64 -0.50 -7.55
CA GLY A 290 -15.77 0.38 -8.71
C GLY A 290 -15.94 -0.38 -10.04
N ARG A 291 -15.20 -1.48 -10.25
CA ARG A 291 -15.34 -2.33 -11.45
C ARG A 291 -16.66 -3.10 -11.47
N ASP A 292 -17.12 -3.57 -10.33
CA ASP A 292 -18.38 -4.30 -10.23
C ASP A 292 -19.57 -3.38 -10.52
N LEU A 293 -19.52 -2.14 -10.00
CA LEU A 293 -20.49 -1.08 -10.33
C LEU A 293 -20.44 -0.70 -11.83
N ASP A 294 -19.25 -0.51 -12.38
CA ASP A 294 -19.06 -0.19 -13.81
C ASP A 294 -19.67 -1.29 -14.70
N ARG A 295 -19.44 -2.56 -14.36
CA ARG A 295 -20.01 -3.71 -15.07
C ARG A 295 -21.54 -3.78 -14.93
N TYR A 296 -22.07 -3.57 -13.72
CA TYR A 296 -23.51 -3.63 -13.46
C TYR A 296 -24.27 -2.53 -14.22
N PHE A 297 -23.74 -1.31 -14.22
CA PHE A 297 -24.36 -0.18 -14.92
C PHE A 297 -23.88 -0.01 -16.37
N ASN A 298 -23.17 -1.00 -16.94
CA ASN A 298 -22.61 -0.95 -18.31
C ASN A 298 -21.83 0.35 -18.62
N GLY A 299 -21.06 0.85 -17.65
CA GLY A 299 -20.29 2.08 -17.77
C GLY A 299 -21.14 3.37 -17.80
N SER A 300 -22.44 3.28 -17.63
CA SER A 300 -23.34 4.43 -17.72
C SER A 300 -23.40 5.24 -16.42
N TRP A 301 -22.82 6.44 -16.46
CA TRP A 301 -22.96 7.41 -15.37
C TRP A 301 -24.42 7.75 -15.08
N VAL A 302 -25.22 8.00 -16.12
CA VAL A 302 -26.64 8.38 -15.98
C VAL A 302 -27.45 7.30 -15.28
N ALA A 303 -27.21 6.03 -15.62
CA ALA A 303 -27.90 4.91 -14.97
C ALA A 303 -27.47 4.78 -13.50
N PHE A 304 -26.18 4.94 -13.20
CA PHE A 304 -25.64 4.92 -11.84
C PHE A 304 -26.20 6.08 -10.99
N GLU A 305 -26.18 7.30 -11.51
CA GLU A 305 -26.71 8.49 -10.84
C GLU A 305 -28.21 8.35 -10.53
N ARG A 306 -29.00 7.86 -11.49
CA ARG A 306 -30.43 7.58 -11.29
C ARG A 306 -30.64 6.52 -10.18
N ALA A 307 -29.84 5.46 -10.17
CA ALA A 307 -29.91 4.43 -9.12
C ALA A 307 -29.67 5.02 -7.72
N ILE A 308 -28.70 5.96 -7.59
CA ILE A 308 -28.47 6.67 -6.32
C ILE A 308 -29.69 7.51 -5.94
N GLN A 309 -30.27 8.26 -6.87
CA GLN A 309 -31.44 9.12 -6.63
C GLN A 309 -32.69 8.29 -6.25
N ASP A 310 -32.86 7.13 -6.85
CA ASP A 310 -33.97 6.21 -6.61
C ASP A 310 -33.77 5.35 -5.34
N GLY A 311 -32.64 5.52 -4.61
CA GLY A 311 -32.36 4.79 -3.37
C GLY A 311 -32.04 3.31 -3.59
N PHE A 312 -31.39 2.97 -4.69
CA PHE A 312 -31.00 1.60 -4.99
C PHE A 312 -30.13 0.99 -3.87
N ASP A 313 -30.45 -0.22 -3.47
CA ASP A 313 -29.69 -0.95 -2.45
C ASP A 313 -28.45 -1.62 -3.06
N PHE A 314 -27.30 -0.96 -2.94
CA PHE A 314 -26.01 -1.44 -3.45
C PHE A 314 -25.50 -2.68 -2.72
N THR A 315 -26.07 -3.10 -1.60
CA THR A 315 -25.67 -4.34 -0.90
C THR A 315 -26.14 -5.60 -1.63
N GLN A 316 -27.02 -5.46 -2.63
CA GLN A 316 -27.49 -6.55 -3.47
C GLN A 316 -26.55 -6.87 -4.63
N LEU A 317 -25.52 -6.07 -4.82
CA LEU A 317 -24.51 -6.34 -5.85
C LEU A 317 -23.56 -7.46 -5.40
N PRO A 318 -23.11 -8.33 -6.31
CA PRO A 318 -22.27 -9.48 -6.00
C PRO A 318 -20.87 -9.08 -5.51
#